data_af15b3d5218fff34cfb512478171a602
#
_entry.id   af15b3d5218fff34cfb512478171a602
#
_cell.length_a   1.000
_cell.length_b   1.000
_cell.length_c   1.000
_cell.angle_alpha   90.00
_cell.angle_beta   90.00
_cell.angle_gamma   90.00
#
_symmetry.space_group_name_H-M   'P 1'
#
loop_
_entity.id
_entity.type
_entity.pdbx_description
1 polymer ?
#
loop_
_entity_poly.entity_id
_entity_poly.type
_entity_poly.pdbx_seq_one_letter_code
_entity_poly.pdbx_strand_id
1 'polypeptide(L)'
;MIKTSFLLFLFLFCIINPVQANKTLDQFFQSTQSMQTDFEQTIQNTRGKILEQSTGNLILSRPDKFILEYTTPAEQKYVSNGKTLWIYDVELEQVSIKALDENIGDSPALLLSSNTNVYKHYNVRDVKLKKADDYQWVQLRAKKEEMSFEQVLLAFKGSKLMQMIMYDSFGQITDLKFSNVQVNKPFSLRQFNFVVPEGVDVIGSSSAE
;
A
#
# COMPACT_ATOMS: atom_id res chain seq x y z
N MET A 1 35.61 -52.45 37.34
CA MET A 1 34.95 -52.34 36.04
C MET A 1 34.06 -51.08 36.10
N ILE A 2 34.55 -49.96 35.59
CA ILE A 2 33.82 -48.66 35.60
C ILE A 2 33.19 -48.47 34.20
N LYS A 3 31.86 -48.47 34.11
CA LYS A 3 31.15 -48.21 32.88
C LYS A 3 30.97 -46.70 32.75
N THR A 4 31.73 -46.08 31.86
CA THR A 4 31.54 -44.66 31.44
C THR A 4 30.39 -44.59 30.43
N SER A 5 29.27 -44.00 30.86
CA SER A 5 28.12 -43.71 29.99
C SER A 5 28.37 -42.38 29.27
N PHE A 6 28.56 -42.44 27.95
CA PHE A 6 28.77 -41.27 27.08
C PHE A 6 27.40 -40.69 26.69
N LEU A 7 27.01 -39.57 27.33
CA LEU A 7 25.76 -38.88 27.03
C LEU A 7 25.97 -38.00 25.79
N LEU A 8 25.43 -38.44 24.65
CA LEU A 8 25.48 -37.70 23.38
C LEU A 8 24.45 -36.54 23.43
N PHE A 9 24.94 -35.32 23.64
CA PHE A 9 24.11 -34.10 23.63
C PHE A 9 23.86 -33.68 22.18
N LEU A 10 22.69 -34.03 21.65
CA LEU A 10 22.24 -33.61 20.30
C LEU A 10 21.89 -32.15 20.31
N PHE A 11 22.79 -31.27 19.85
CA PHE A 11 22.57 -29.84 19.68
C PHE A 11 21.65 -29.62 18.46
N LEU A 12 20.36 -29.40 18.73
CA LEU A 12 19.40 -29.04 17.72
C LEU A 12 19.69 -27.59 17.23
N PHE A 13 20.43 -27.48 16.14
CA PHE A 13 20.75 -26.20 15.51
C PHE A 13 19.47 -25.67 14.84
N CYS A 14 18.74 -24.79 15.53
CA CYS A 14 17.60 -24.06 14.96
C CYS A 14 18.16 -23.11 13.89
N ILE A 15 18.03 -23.47 12.60
CA ILE A 15 18.39 -22.61 11.48
C ILE A 15 17.32 -21.50 11.45
N ILE A 16 17.60 -20.39 12.12
CA ILE A 16 16.83 -19.14 11.96
C ILE A 16 17.20 -18.58 10.59
N ASN A 17 16.36 -18.81 9.58
CA ASN A 17 16.49 -18.13 8.31
C ASN A 17 16.27 -16.63 8.57
N PRO A 18 17.28 -15.76 8.38
CA PRO A 18 17.07 -14.32 8.53
C PRO A 18 16.05 -13.88 7.46
N VAL A 19 15.00 -13.21 7.88
CA VAL A 19 14.14 -12.48 6.96
C VAL A 19 15.04 -11.49 6.23
N GLN A 20 15.28 -11.74 4.96
CA GLN A 20 16.17 -10.90 4.16
C GLN A 20 15.45 -9.55 3.92
N ALA A 21 15.88 -8.52 4.64
CA ALA A 21 15.41 -7.15 4.44
C ALA A 21 15.69 -6.70 3.01
N ASN A 22 14.71 -6.11 2.35
CA ASN A 22 14.88 -5.56 1.00
C ASN A 22 15.35 -4.11 1.09
N LYS A 23 16.60 -3.87 0.71
CA LYS A 23 17.25 -2.57 0.86
C LYS A 23 16.46 -1.43 0.21
N THR A 24 15.92 -1.63 -0.99
CA THR A 24 15.18 -0.60 -1.75
C THR A 24 13.87 -0.24 -1.05
N LEU A 25 13.11 -1.28 -0.66
CA LEU A 25 11.84 -1.09 0.04
C LEU A 25 12.04 -0.45 1.42
N ASP A 26 13.01 -0.93 2.18
CA ASP A 26 13.34 -0.39 3.50
C ASP A 26 13.78 1.06 3.42
N GLN A 27 14.61 1.41 2.44
CA GLN A 27 15.03 2.77 2.20
C GLN A 27 13.82 3.67 1.90
N PHE A 28 12.88 3.22 1.06
CA PHE A 28 11.66 3.98 0.77
C PHE A 28 10.84 4.22 2.03
N PHE A 29 10.55 3.18 2.84
CA PHE A 29 9.75 3.33 4.05
C PHE A 29 10.44 4.18 5.13
N GLN A 30 11.77 4.09 5.27
CA GLN A 30 12.54 4.85 6.26
C GLN A 30 12.76 6.31 5.85
N SER A 31 13.04 6.57 4.58
CA SER A 31 13.41 7.91 4.11
C SER A 31 12.22 8.76 3.66
N THR A 32 11.08 8.15 3.31
CA THR A 32 9.90 8.86 2.80
C THR A 32 8.86 9.02 3.90
N GLN A 33 8.85 10.15 4.58
CA GLN A 33 7.85 10.48 5.60
C GLN A 33 6.56 11.03 4.99
N SER A 34 6.68 11.68 3.84
CA SER A 34 5.54 12.18 3.08
C SER A 34 5.81 12.09 1.57
N MET A 35 4.73 11.97 0.79
CA MET A 35 4.81 11.95 -0.67
C MET A 35 3.58 12.63 -1.25
N GLN A 36 3.80 13.40 -2.32
CA GLN A 36 2.76 13.91 -3.20
C GLN A 36 3.06 13.50 -4.63
N THR A 37 2.06 13.05 -5.36
CA THR A 37 2.22 12.58 -6.73
C THR A 37 0.89 12.65 -7.48
N ASP A 38 0.96 12.80 -8.79
CA ASP A 38 -0.14 12.50 -9.69
C ASP A 38 -0.08 11.03 -10.06
N PHE A 39 -1.22 10.44 -10.43
CA PHE A 39 -1.25 9.07 -10.91
C PHE A 39 -2.19 8.87 -12.10
N GLU A 40 -1.85 7.88 -12.91
CA GLU A 40 -2.72 7.25 -13.90
C GLU A 40 -2.94 5.80 -13.46
N GLN A 41 -4.20 5.40 -13.35
CA GLN A 41 -4.58 4.04 -13.00
C GLN A 41 -5.23 3.35 -14.20
N THR A 42 -4.87 2.09 -14.42
CA THR A 42 -5.55 1.20 -15.37
C THR A 42 -5.91 -0.09 -14.68
N ILE A 43 -7.18 -0.48 -14.74
CA ILE A 43 -7.66 -1.75 -14.24
C ILE A 43 -7.95 -2.68 -15.42
N GLN A 44 -7.41 -3.90 -15.37
CA GLN A 44 -7.54 -4.91 -16.41
C GLN A 44 -8.03 -6.23 -15.82
N ASN A 45 -8.80 -6.98 -16.62
CA ASN A 45 -9.12 -8.36 -16.25
C ASN A 45 -7.99 -9.34 -16.64
N THR A 46 -8.16 -10.62 -16.31
CA THR A 46 -7.21 -11.71 -16.62
C THR A 46 -6.89 -11.88 -18.12
N ARG A 47 -7.73 -11.36 -19.01
CA ARG A 47 -7.53 -11.43 -20.47
C ARG A 47 -6.85 -10.16 -21.02
N GLY A 48 -6.46 -9.23 -20.16
CA GLY A 48 -5.84 -7.95 -20.55
C GLY A 48 -6.83 -6.92 -21.09
N LYS A 49 -8.17 -7.17 -20.99
CA LYS A 49 -9.16 -6.16 -21.37
C LYS A 49 -9.17 -5.07 -20.29
N ILE A 50 -9.02 -3.82 -20.72
CA ILE A 50 -9.16 -2.66 -19.85
C ILE A 50 -10.63 -2.56 -19.40
N LEU A 51 -10.83 -2.51 -18.09
CA LEU A 51 -12.12 -2.33 -17.44
C LEU A 51 -12.35 -0.86 -17.07
N GLU A 52 -11.28 -0.20 -16.60
CA GLU A 52 -11.34 1.16 -16.12
C GLU A 52 -10.00 1.89 -16.35
N GLN A 53 -10.06 3.18 -16.60
CA GLN A 53 -8.92 4.09 -16.59
C GLN A 53 -9.31 5.32 -15.79
N SER A 54 -8.45 5.69 -14.84
CA SER A 54 -8.68 6.81 -13.93
C SER A 54 -7.41 7.63 -13.79
N THR A 55 -7.58 8.91 -13.46
CA THR A 55 -6.46 9.79 -13.09
C THR A 55 -6.75 10.47 -11.76
N GLY A 56 -5.70 10.93 -11.10
CA GLY A 56 -5.89 11.60 -9.83
C GLY A 56 -4.60 12.01 -9.15
N ASN A 57 -4.73 12.35 -7.88
CA ASN A 57 -3.64 12.79 -7.02
C ASN A 57 -3.57 11.95 -5.75
N LEU A 58 -2.38 11.67 -5.28
CA LEU A 58 -2.12 11.04 -4.00
C LEU A 58 -1.22 11.93 -3.15
N ILE A 59 -1.67 12.23 -1.94
CA ILE A 59 -0.86 12.81 -0.88
C ILE A 59 -0.84 11.81 0.26
N LEU A 60 0.33 11.48 0.76
CA LEU A 60 0.46 10.67 1.97
C LEU A 60 1.40 11.34 2.98
N SER A 61 1.13 11.10 4.24
CA SER A 61 1.97 11.47 5.39
C SER A 61 1.91 10.35 6.41
N ARG A 62 3.04 9.71 6.66
CA ARG A 62 3.13 8.62 7.63
C ARG A 62 2.99 9.10 9.06
N PRO A 63 2.40 8.27 9.94
CA PRO A 63 1.70 7.02 9.65
C PRO A 63 0.24 7.23 9.21
N ASP A 64 -0.21 6.41 8.29
CA ASP A 64 -1.61 6.09 7.95
C ASP A 64 -2.49 7.28 7.50
N LYS A 65 -1.87 8.44 7.19
CA LYS A 65 -2.57 9.62 6.67
C LYS A 65 -2.41 9.70 5.17
N PHE A 66 -3.52 9.87 4.48
CA PHE A 66 -3.50 10.07 3.04
C PHE A 66 -4.74 10.83 2.54
N ILE A 67 -4.58 11.41 1.37
CA ILE A 67 -5.65 11.91 0.51
C ILE A 67 -5.40 11.27 -0.85
N LEU A 68 -6.33 10.43 -1.29
CA LEU A 68 -6.37 9.85 -2.62
C LEU A 68 -7.58 10.45 -3.32
N GLU A 69 -7.36 11.19 -4.39
CA GLU A 69 -8.38 11.91 -5.11
C GLU A 69 -8.39 11.49 -6.58
N TYR A 70 -9.47 10.86 -7.01
CA TYR A 70 -9.74 10.57 -8.40
C TYR A 70 -10.39 11.78 -9.04
N THR A 71 -9.89 12.18 -10.21
CA THR A 71 -10.39 13.34 -10.97
C THR A 71 -11.11 12.93 -12.25
N THR A 72 -10.85 11.73 -12.74
CA THR A 72 -11.53 11.14 -13.91
C THR A 72 -11.64 9.62 -13.71
N PRO A 73 -12.68 8.95 -14.28
CA PRO A 73 -13.85 9.52 -14.99
C PRO A 73 -14.86 10.15 -14.03
N ALA A 74 -14.90 9.74 -12.76
CA ALA A 74 -15.77 10.24 -11.70
C ALA A 74 -14.91 10.83 -10.56
N GLU A 75 -15.39 11.91 -9.94
CA GLU A 75 -14.69 12.52 -8.82
C GLU A 75 -15.00 11.78 -7.52
N GLN A 76 -13.95 11.16 -6.95
CA GLN A 76 -14.02 10.49 -5.64
C GLN A 76 -12.83 10.90 -4.79
N LYS A 77 -13.05 11.05 -3.50
CA LYS A 77 -12.01 11.43 -2.54
C LYS A 77 -12.00 10.52 -1.33
N TYR A 78 -10.84 9.94 -1.10
CA TYR A 78 -10.54 9.12 0.08
C TYR A 78 -9.61 9.91 0.98
N VAL A 79 -10.02 10.18 2.21
CA VAL A 79 -9.20 10.91 3.19
C VAL A 79 -9.04 10.06 4.44
N SER A 80 -7.81 9.88 4.88
CA SER A 80 -7.49 9.22 6.15
C SER A 80 -6.69 10.14 7.06
N ASN A 81 -7.09 10.24 8.31
CA ASN A 81 -6.32 10.93 9.35
C ASN A 81 -5.50 9.97 10.24
N GLY A 82 -5.47 8.69 9.87
CA GLY A 82 -4.81 7.62 10.62
C GLY A 82 -5.72 6.89 11.61
N LYS A 83 -6.97 7.33 11.78
CA LYS A 83 -8.00 6.67 12.63
C LYS A 83 -9.32 6.48 11.89
N THR A 84 -9.70 7.46 11.09
CA THR A 84 -10.95 7.51 10.34
C THR A 84 -10.63 7.61 8.86
N LEU A 85 -11.38 6.85 8.06
CA LEU A 85 -11.40 6.92 6.61
C LEU A 85 -12.74 7.51 6.18
N TRP A 86 -12.69 8.63 5.46
CA TRP A 86 -13.81 9.23 4.74
C TRP A 86 -13.68 8.88 3.26
N ILE A 87 -14.78 8.42 2.67
CA ILE A 87 -14.89 8.16 1.24
C ILE A 87 -16.02 9.04 0.72
N TYR A 88 -15.66 10.07 -0.02
CA TYR A 88 -16.62 11.01 -0.59
C TYR A 88 -16.78 10.75 -2.08
N ASP A 89 -18.00 10.40 -2.46
CA ASP A 89 -18.44 10.32 -3.85
C ASP A 89 -19.14 11.64 -4.19
N VAL A 90 -18.53 12.40 -5.09
CA VAL A 90 -19.00 13.76 -5.42
C VAL A 90 -20.29 13.71 -6.22
N GLU A 91 -20.41 12.75 -7.15
CA GLU A 91 -21.59 12.62 -8.02
C GLU A 91 -22.82 12.14 -7.26
N LEU A 92 -22.63 11.27 -6.27
CA LEU A 92 -23.70 10.78 -5.40
C LEU A 92 -24.01 11.71 -4.23
N GLU A 93 -23.23 12.77 -4.05
CA GLU A 93 -23.30 13.66 -2.86
C GLU A 93 -23.31 12.86 -1.54
N GLN A 94 -22.43 11.83 -1.43
CA GLN A 94 -22.44 10.88 -0.33
C GLN A 94 -21.06 10.71 0.29
N VAL A 95 -20.99 10.72 1.62
CA VAL A 95 -19.78 10.40 2.39
C VAL A 95 -19.99 9.12 3.20
N SER A 96 -19.14 8.13 2.95
CA SER A 96 -19.02 6.96 3.83
C SER A 96 -17.92 7.18 4.86
N ILE A 97 -18.23 6.95 6.14
CA ILE A 97 -17.28 7.08 7.25
C ILE A 97 -17.02 5.69 7.83
N LYS A 98 -15.74 5.34 7.95
CA LYS A 98 -15.29 4.05 8.51
C LYS A 98 -14.15 4.26 9.49
N ALA A 99 -14.04 3.41 10.50
CA ALA A 99 -12.77 3.28 11.23
C ALA A 99 -11.70 2.80 10.24
N LEU A 100 -10.50 3.37 10.35
CA LEU A 100 -9.37 2.88 9.55
C LEU A 100 -8.97 1.51 10.10
N ASP A 101 -9.28 0.47 9.36
CA ASP A 101 -8.90 -0.89 9.72
C ASP A 101 -7.42 -1.11 9.37
N GLU A 102 -6.70 -1.89 10.20
CA GLU A 102 -5.28 -2.20 9.99
C GLU A 102 -5.03 -3.13 8.79
N ASN A 103 -6.04 -3.40 7.98
CA ASN A 103 -5.94 -4.23 6.79
C ASN A 103 -5.19 -3.49 5.66
N ILE A 104 -3.86 -3.49 5.78
CA ILE A 104 -2.91 -2.84 4.86
C ILE A 104 -3.13 -3.21 3.38
N GLY A 105 -3.85 -4.31 3.11
CA GLY A 105 -4.06 -4.82 1.77
C GLY A 105 -5.24 -4.21 1.00
N ASP A 106 -6.08 -3.39 1.62
CA ASP A 106 -7.35 -2.99 1.00
C ASP A 106 -7.26 -1.77 0.07
N SER A 107 -6.16 -1.01 0.16
CA SER A 107 -5.96 0.19 -0.66
C SER A 107 -4.48 0.43 -0.96
N PRO A 108 -4.14 0.87 -2.21
CA PRO A 108 -2.78 1.32 -2.53
C PRO A 108 -2.28 2.41 -1.59
N ALA A 109 -3.14 3.38 -1.27
CA ALA A 109 -2.79 4.50 -0.41
C ALA A 109 -2.49 4.04 1.02
N LEU A 110 -3.25 3.08 1.54
CA LEU A 110 -3.04 2.52 2.87
C LEU A 110 -1.72 1.72 2.93
N LEU A 111 -1.46 0.85 1.95
CA LEU A 111 -0.18 0.13 1.88
C LEU A 111 1.02 1.10 1.85
N LEU A 112 0.92 2.19 1.08
CA LEU A 112 2.00 3.16 0.93
C LEU A 112 2.16 4.11 2.13
N SER A 113 1.08 4.43 2.85
CA SER A 113 1.10 5.34 4.01
C SER A 113 1.35 4.64 5.34
N SER A 114 1.11 3.33 5.39
CA SER A 114 1.20 2.56 6.62
C SER A 114 2.61 2.58 7.22
N ASN A 115 2.66 2.58 8.54
CA ASN A 115 3.88 2.36 9.32
C ASN A 115 4.04 0.90 9.74
N THR A 116 3.07 0.05 9.40
CA THR A 116 3.10 -1.37 9.74
C THR A 116 4.23 -2.06 8.96
N ASN A 117 4.93 -2.95 9.64
CA ASN A 117 5.98 -3.73 9.02
C ASN A 117 5.42 -4.61 7.90
N VAL A 118 5.66 -4.20 6.65
CA VAL A 118 5.20 -4.89 5.43
C VAL A 118 5.61 -6.37 5.43
N TYR A 119 6.76 -6.70 6.01
CA TYR A 119 7.24 -8.08 6.13
C TYR A 119 6.38 -8.96 7.05
N LYS A 120 5.52 -8.38 7.89
CA LYS A 120 4.54 -9.14 8.68
C LYS A 120 3.48 -9.78 7.76
N HIS A 121 3.08 -9.07 6.71
CA HIS A 121 1.98 -9.45 5.84
C HIS A 121 2.43 -10.02 4.50
N TYR A 122 3.63 -9.65 4.03
CA TYR A 122 4.15 -10.03 2.72
C TYR A 122 5.53 -10.70 2.80
N ASN A 123 5.75 -11.63 1.89
CA ASN A 123 7.09 -12.08 1.51
C ASN A 123 7.62 -11.11 0.47
N VAL A 124 8.82 -10.55 0.70
CA VAL A 124 9.40 -9.49 -0.12
C VAL A 124 10.64 -10.01 -0.82
N ARG A 125 10.78 -9.69 -2.12
CA ARG A 125 11.98 -10.02 -2.91
C ARG A 125 12.19 -9.05 -4.06
N ASP A 126 13.43 -8.89 -4.50
CA ASP A 126 13.74 -8.24 -5.76
C ASP A 126 13.33 -9.12 -6.94
N VAL A 127 12.82 -8.49 -7.99
CA VAL A 127 12.46 -9.17 -9.24
C VAL A 127 12.99 -8.37 -10.43
N LYS A 128 13.33 -9.10 -11.51
CA LYS A 128 13.69 -8.49 -12.79
C LYS A 128 12.54 -8.74 -13.76
N LEU A 129 11.88 -7.67 -14.18
CA LEU A 129 10.86 -7.74 -15.20
C LEU A 129 11.52 -7.55 -16.58
N LYS A 130 10.98 -8.25 -17.60
CA LYS A 130 11.38 -8.06 -19.01
C LYS A 130 10.71 -6.80 -19.57
N LYS A 131 10.90 -5.66 -18.91
CA LYS A 131 10.44 -4.35 -19.36
C LYS A 131 11.66 -3.52 -19.78
N ALA A 132 11.45 -2.62 -20.73
CA ALA A 132 12.49 -1.71 -21.20
C ALA A 132 12.61 -0.46 -20.30
N ASP A 133 12.45 -0.64 -18.99
CA ASP A 133 12.61 0.41 -17.99
C ASP A 133 13.87 0.17 -17.15
N ASP A 134 14.40 1.23 -16.56
CA ASP A 134 15.56 1.22 -15.68
C ASP A 134 15.15 1.15 -14.18
N TYR A 135 13.97 0.62 -13.89
CA TYR A 135 13.43 0.54 -12.54
C TYR A 135 13.97 -0.67 -11.75
N GLN A 136 14.14 -0.46 -10.47
CA GLN A 136 14.31 -1.55 -9.51
C GLN A 136 12.93 -2.03 -9.07
N TRP A 137 12.63 -3.30 -9.34
CA TRP A 137 11.35 -3.90 -9.04
C TRP A 137 11.41 -4.74 -7.78
N VAL A 138 10.48 -4.49 -6.87
CA VAL A 138 10.29 -5.25 -5.64
C VAL A 138 8.92 -5.91 -5.67
N GLN A 139 8.89 -7.22 -5.44
CA GLN A 139 7.67 -8.00 -5.33
C GLN A 139 7.33 -8.20 -3.85
N LEU A 140 6.07 -7.93 -3.52
CA LEU A 140 5.42 -8.28 -2.27
C LEU A 140 4.40 -9.37 -2.60
N ARG A 141 4.51 -10.55 -1.99
CA ARG A 141 3.55 -11.63 -2.12
C ARG A 141 2.87 -11.88 -0.78
N ALA A 142 1.54 -11.80 -0.75
CA ALA A 142 0.75 -12.01 0.45
C ALA A 142 1.09 -13.35 1.12
N LYS A 143 1.15 -13.35 2.45
CA LYS A 143 1.37 -14.56 3.27
C LYS A 143 0.08 -15.28 3.59
N LYS A 144 -1.05 -14.58 3.48
CA LYS A 144 -2.40 -15.11 3.75
C LYS A 144 -3.27 -14.91 2.51
N GLU A 145 -4.18 -15.83 2.26
CA GLU A 145 -5.11 -15.78 1.13
C GLU A 145 -6.23 -14.74 1.31
N GLU A 146 -6.46 -14.30 2.55
CA GLU A 146 -7.49 -13.32 2.90
C GLU A 146 -7.13 -11.87 2.55
N MET A 147 -5.92 -11.63 2.02
CA MET A 147 -5.49 -10.30 1.61
C MET A 147 -6.14 -9.90 0.29
N SER A 148 -6.60 -8.65 0.18
CA SER A 148 -7.23 -8.10 -1.03
C SER A 148 -6.31 -8.19 -2.26
N PHE A 149 -5.00 -8.11 -2.05
CA PHE A 149 -4.01 -8.30 -3.11
C PHE A 149 -3.07 -9.47 -2.79
N GLU A 150 -3.07 -10.48 -3.66
CA GLU A 150 -2.15 -11.62 -3.56
C GLU A 150 -0.71 -11.21 -3.85
N GLN A 151 -0.53 -10.25 -4.76
CA GLN A 151 0.78 -9.79 -5.18
C GLN A 151 0.76 -8.28 -5.46
N VAL A 152 1.82 -7.61 -5.02
CA VAL A 152 2.10 -6.21 -5.36
C VAL A 152 3.51 -6.12 -5.92
N LEU A 153 3.68 -5.42 -7.04
CA LEU A 153 4.97 -5.06 -7.62
C LEU A 153 5.17 -3.56 -7.47
N LEU A 154 6.29 -3.17 -6.90
CA LEU A 154 6.69 -1.78 -6.71
C LEU A 154 7.92 -1.48 -7.58
N ALA A 155 7.84 -0.45 -8.40
CA ALA A 155 8.94 0.02 -9.26
C ALA A 155 9.56 1.28 -8.69
N PHE A 156 10.86 1.27 -8.51
CA PHE A 156 11.61 2.39 -7.98
C PHE A 156 12.64 2.91 -8.98
N LYS A 157 12.77 4.24 -9.06
CA LYS A 157 13.89 4.93 -9.70
C LYS A 157 14.65 5.72 -8.63
N GLY A 158 15.80 5.17 -8.21
CA GLY A 158 16.44 5.62 -6.98
C GLY A 158 15.53 5.39 -5.77
N SER A 159 15.26 6.44 -4.99
CA SER A 159 14.34 6.36 -3.83
C SER A 159 12.88 6.69 -4.16
N LYS A 160 12.56 7.03 -5.42
CA LYS A 160 11.21 7.42 -5.81
C LYS A 160 10.40 6.23 -6.30
N LEU A 161 9.19 6.07 -5.77
CA LEU A 161 8.22 5.11 -6.28
C LEU A 161 7.63 5.66 -7.59
N MET A 162 7.73 4.89 -8.69
CA MET A 162 7.29 5.29 -10.03
C MET A 162 6.09 4.51 -10.53
N GLN A 163 5.91 3.26 -10.05
CA GLN A 163 4.79 2.42 -10.48
C GLN A 163 4.45 1.42 -9.38
N MET A 164 3.17 1.07 -9.30
CA MET A 164 2.64 0.02 -8.42
C MET A 164 1.67 -0.83 -9.23
N ILE A 165 1.92 -2.15 -9.30
CA ILE A 165 1.04 -3.09 -9.97
C ILE A 165 0.52 -4.06 -8.92
N MET A 166 -0.80 -4.21 -8.82
CA MET A 166 -1.46 -5.08 -7.86
C MET A 166 -2.27 -6.15 -8.57
N TYR A 167 -2.20 -7.36 -8.06
CA TYR A 167 -2.96 -8.52 -8.53
C TYR A 167 -3.88 -8.96 -7.40
N ASP A 168 -5.17 -8.96 -7.64
CA ASP A 168 -6.15 -9.45 -6.68
C ASP A 168 -6.39 -10.97 -6.81
N SER A 169 -7.17 -11.54 -5.91
CA SER A 169 -7.52 -12.97 -5.90
C SER A 169 -8.43 -13.39 -7.07
N PHE A 170 -9.05 -12.45 -7.79
CA PHE A 170 -9.87 -12.70 -8.97
C PHE A 170 -9.04 -12.60 -10.27
N GLY A 171 -7.74 -12.29 -10.14
CA GLY A 171 -6.81 -12.11 -11.25
C GLY A 171 -6.96 -10.78 -11.97
N GLN A 172 -7.65 -9.81 -11.38
CA GLN A 172 -7.69 -8.44 -11.87
C GLN A 172 -6.36 -7.76 -11.58
N ILE A 173 -5.93 -6.92 -12.50
CA ILE A 173 -4.66 -6.20 -12.41
C ILE A 173 -4.96 -4.71 -12.33
N THR A 174 -4.49 -4.08 -11.27
CA THR A 174 -4.49 -2.61 -11.11
C THR A 174 -3.07 -2.10 -11.30
N ASP A 175 -2.86 -1.25 -12.29
CA ASP A 175 -1.57 -0.62 -12.62
C ASP A 175 -1.67 0.88 -12.35
N LEU A 176 -0.91 1.38 -11.34
CA LEU A 176 -0.76 2.80 -11.02
C LEU A 176 0.60 3.27 -11.46
N LYS A 177 0.63 4.27 -12.34
CA LYS A 177 1.86 4.97 -12.74
C LYS A 177 1.89 6.34 -12.07
N PHE A 178 2.97 6.62 -11.37
CA PHE A 178 3.17 7.86 -10.64
C PHE A 178 4.01 8.86 -11.44
N SER A 179 3.58 10.11 -11.43
CA SER A 179 4.29 11.24 -12.05
C SER A 179 4.39 12.40 -11.07
N ASN A 180 5.27 13.36 -11.34
CA ASN A 180 5.49 14.54 -10.49
C ASN A 180 5.79 14.19 -9.01
N VAL A 181 6.44 13.05 -8.76
CA VAL A 181 6.71 12.52 -7.42
C VAL A 181 7.58 13.48 -6.62
N GLN A 182 7.04 13.96 -5.51
CA GLN A 182 7.69 14.84 -4.54
C GLN A 182 7.64 14.20 -3.16
N VAL A 183 8.80 14.05 -2.52
CA VAL A 183 8.92 13.40 -1.21
C VAL A 183 9.35 14.40 -0.14
N ASN A 184 8.93 14.12 1.09
CA ASN A 184 9.32 14.86 2.29
C ASN A 184 8.99 16.36 2.26
N LYS A 185 7.93 16.74 1.53
CA LYS A 185 7.37 18.08 1.67
C LYS A 185 6.60 18.20 2.99
N PRO A 186 6.68 19.35 3.65
CA PRO A 186 5.86 19.60 4.83
C PRO A 186 4.38 19.74 4.42
N PHE A 187 3.51 19.05 5.14
CA PHE A 187 2.06 19.16 4.99
C PHE A 187 1.41 19.62 6.28
N SER A 188 0.37 20.43 6.18
CA SER A 188 -0.48 20.72 7.33
C SER A 188 -1.29 19.48 7.70
N LEU A 189 -1.23 19.04 8.96
CA LEU A 189 -2.01 17.90 9.42
C LEU A 189 -3.51 18.14 9.33
N ARG A 190 -3.96 19.40 9.27
CA ARG A 190 -5.38 19.75 9.14
C ARG A 190 -5.98 19.30 7.82
N GLN A 191 -5.20 19.19 6.73
CA GLN A 191 -5.72 18.74 5.44
C GLN A 191 -6.19 17.28 5.43
N PHE A 192 -5.72 16.45 6.36
CA PHE A 192 -6.13 15.06 6.51
C PHE A 192 -7.40 14.89 7.37
N ASN A 193 -7.98 15.97 7.87
CA ASN A 193 -9.29 15.97 8.53
C ASN A 193 -10.33 16.42 7.53
N PHE A 194 -11.15 15.48 7.05
CA PHE A 194 -12.19 15.78 6.09
C PHE A 194 -13.36 16.49 6.79
N VAL A 195 -13.84 17.56 6.17
CA VAL A 195 -15.05 18.24 6.59
C VAL A 195 -16.14 17.88 5.60
N VAL A 196 -17.20 17.25 6.09
CA VAL A 196 -18.34 16.88 5.25
C VAL A 196 -18.99 18.14 4.71
N PRO A 197 -19.19 18.28 3.38
CA PRO A 197 -19.88 19.42 2.81
C PRO A 197 -21.35 19.48 3.27
N GLU A 198 -21.93 20.66 3.27
CA GLU A 198 -23.34 20.86 3.62
C GLU A 198 -24.25 20.20 2.56
N GLY A 199 -25.29 19.51 3.02
CA GLY A 199 -26.26 18.84 2.15
C GLY A 199 -25.86 17.45 1.66
N VAL A 200 -24.67 16.97 2.03
CA VAL A 200 -24.17 15.63 1.64
C VAL A 200 -24.68 14.57 2.61
N ASP A 201 -25.14 13.44 2.06
CA ASP A 201 -25.57 12.29 2.84
C ASP A 201 -24.38 11.58 3.50
N VAL A 202 -24.56 11.19 4.79
CA VAL A 202 -23.52 10.52 5.56
C VAL A 202 -23.94 9.10 5.91
N ILE A 203 -23.09 8.13 5.53
CA ILE A 203 -23.29 6.71 5.86
C ILE A 203 -22.16 6.23 6.76
N GLY A 204 -22.53 5.48 7.80
CA GLY A 204 -21.58 4.92 8.76
C GLY A 204 -21.20 5.90 9.85
N SER A 205 -20.30 5.47 10.73
CA SER A 205 -19.75 6.28 11.81
C SER A 205 -18.30 5.89 12.07
N SER A 206 -17.51 6.86 12.50
CA SER A 206 -16.15 6.61 13.00
C SER A 206 -16.20 6.13 14.44
N SER A 207 -16.97 5.10 14.79
CA SER A 207 -17.00 4.59 16.15
C SER A 207 -15.67 3.90 16.50
N ALA A 208 -14.69 4.75 16.81
CA ALA A 208 -13.60 4.44 17.70
C ALA A 208 -13.76 5.40 18.88
N GLU A 209 -14.67 5.08 19.81
CA GLU A 209 -14.55 5.56 21.18
C GLU A 209 -13.42 4.86 21.90
#